data_c1b7a3a65538e4beb97213e1121cc080
#
_entry.id   c1b7a3a65538e4beb97213e1121cc080
#
_cell.length_a   1.000
_cell.length_b   1.000
_cell.length_c   1.000
_cell.angle_alpha   90.00
_cell.angle_beta   90.00
_cell.angle_gamma   90.00
#
_symmetry.space_group_name_H-M   'P 1'
#
loop_
_entity.id
_entity.type
_entity.pdbx_description
1 polymer ?
#
loop_
_entity_poly.entity_id
_entity_poly.type
_entity_poly.pdbx_seq_one_letter_code
_entity_poly.pdbx_strand_id
1 'polypeptide(L)'
;IVVDDGSTDETPEILADYARRLPFLRVVRRTDRGGRSVGPGVIEAFYAGLQGVDLERFDYLCKLDMDLDLPPRYFEGLMRRMEAEPRLGSTSGKPYFHHPRTGRLLPEVCGDEMTLGASKFYRLACFREIGGFVRQVMWDGIDCHRARMLGWLAESVDDEALRFLHLRPMGSSQKGIWHGRVRAGFGQYFMGTSPAYYVVVAASRLPRHPPLYGSVAMLWGYFSSAARGAPRYEDGEFRRFLRRYQHLALRVGKREAIRRINQERAATWEAAHGGTRRAASG
;
A
#
# COMPACT_ATOMS: atom_id res chain seq x y z
N ILE A 1 16.84 -4.76 -5.52
CA ILE A 1 16.69 -6.22 -5.33
C ILE A 1 15.42 -6.64 -6.06
N VAL A 2 15.53 -7.58 -7.00
CA VAL A 2 14.39 -8.18 -7.69
C VAL A 2 14.18 -9.60 -7.17
N VAL A 3 12.95 -9.89 -6.77
CA VAL A 3 12.57 -11.23 -6.29
C VAL A 3 11.74 -11.92 -7.37
N ASP A 4 12.30 -12.98 -7.94
CA ASP A 4 11.59 -13.91 -8.81
C ASP A 4 10.89 -14.96 -7.94
N ASP A 5 9.56 -14.89 -7.87
CA ASP A 5 8.73 -15.73 -6.99
C ASP A 5 8.33 -17.05 -7.68
N GLY A 6 9.26 -17.65 -8.41
CA GLY A 6 9.10 -18.95 -9.09
C GLY A 6 8.56 -18.84 -10.50
N SER A 7 9.02 -17.87 -11.30
CA SER A 7 8.64 -17.77 -12.70
C SER A 7 9.08 -19.00 -13.50
N THR A 8 8.22 -19.42 -14.43
CA THR A 8 8.43 -20.58 -15.32
C THR A 8 8.55 -20.18 -16.80
N ASP A 9 8.48 -18.89 -17.09
CA ASP A 9 8.71 -18.27 -18.39
C ASP A 9 10.17 -17.78 -18.52
N GLU A 10 10.45 -16.91 -19.47
CA GLU A 10 11.77 -16.34 -19.75
C GLU A 10 12.27 -15.33 -18.67
N THR A 11 11.49 -15.08 -17.61
CA THR A 11 11.84 -14.11 -16.56
C THR A 11 13.21 -14.41 -15.90
N PRO A 12 13.54 -15.66 -15.53
CA PRO A 12 14.84 -15.97 -14.91
C PRO A 12 16.03 -15.64 -15.80
N GLU A 13 15.95 -15.93 -17.10
CA GLU A 13 17.01 -15.65 -18.10
C GLU A 13 17.21 -14.15 -18.28
N ILE A 14 16.10 -13.42 -18.38
CA ILE A 14 16.12 -11.94 -18.49
C ILE A 14 16.77 -11.33 -17.23
N LEU A 15 16.38 -11.78 -16.05
CA LEU A 15 16.94 -11.28 -14.80
C LEU A 15 18.43 -11.62 -14.65
N ALA A 16 18.85 -12.80 -15.07
CA ALA A 16 20.26 -13.19 -15.07
C ALA A 16 21.10 -12.31 -16.02
N ASP A 17 20.56 -11.95 -17.19
CA ASP A 17 21.22 -11.03 -18.12
C ASP A 17 21.37 -9.63 -17.50
N TYR A 18 20.30 -9.09 -16.94
CA TYR A 18 20.36 -7.78 -16.27
C TYR A 18 21.35 -7.79 -15.08
N ALA A 19 21.37 -8.85 -14.27
CA ALA A 19 22.30 -8.96 -13.15
C ALA A 19 23.78 -8.97 -13.57
N ARG A 20 24.11 -9.53 -14.74
CA ARG A 20 25.46 -9.46 -15.32
C ARG A 20 25.86 -8.05 -15.74
N ARG A 21 24.91 -7.26 -16.22
CA ARG A 21 25.15 -5.90 -16.74
C ARG A 21 25.09 -4.81 -15.69
N LEU A 22 24.34 -5.04 -14.60
CA LEU A 22 24.02 -4.06 -13.58
C LEU A 22 24.58 -4.52 -12.22
N PRO A 23 25.78 -4.08 -11.80
CA PRO A 23 26.42 -4.56 -10.55
C PRO A 23 25.62 -4.28 -9.28
N PHE A 24 24.73 -3.30 -9.31
CA PHE A 24 23.83 -2.96 -8.19
C PHE A 24 22.58 -3.82 -8.14
N LEU A 25 22.29 -4.63 -9.17
CA LEU A 25 21.11 -5.49 -9.20
C LEU A 25 21.39 -6.83 -8.52
N ARG A 26 20.62 -7.12 -7.48
CA ARG A 26 20.59 -8.44 -6.84
C ARG A 26 19.29 -9.16 -7.19
N VAL A 27 19.39 -10.35 -7.71
CA VAL A 27 18.25 -11.25 -8.00
C VAL A 27 18.15 -12.31 -6.91
N VAL A 28 16.94 -12.47 -6.34
CA VAL A 28 16.60 -13.51 -5.39
C VAL A 28 15.56 -14.41 -6.02
N ARG A 29 15.91 -15.65 -6.31
CA ARG A 29 14.97 -16.64 -6.84
C ARG A 29 14.35 -17.47 -5.73
N ARG A 30 13.02 -17.57 -5.74
CA ARG A 30 12.26 -18.44 -4.83
C ARG A 30 11.73 -19.66 -5.57
N THR A 31 11.46 -20.73 -4.82
CA THR A 31 10.78 -21.91 -5.37
C THR A 31 9.34 -21.57 -5.72
N ASP A 32 8.87 -22.07 -6.87
CA ASP A 32 7.48 -21.93 -7.27
C ASP A 32 6.56 -22.56 -6.21
N ARG A 33 5.56 -21.79 -5.79
CA ARG A 33 4.55 -22.21 -4.80
C ARG A 33 3.37 -22.93 -5.42
N GLY A 34 3.38 -23.17 -6.72
CA GLY A 34 2.28 -23.78 -7.45
C GLY A 34 1.04 -22.87 -7.61
N GLY A 35 1.16 -21.57 -7.31
CA GLY A 35 0.06 -20.63 -7.49
C GLY A 35 0.27 -19.23 -6.92
N ARG A 36 -0.47 -18.28 -7.48
CA ARG A 36 -0.43 -16.86 -7.08
C ARG A 36 -1.08 -16.65 -5.71
N SER A 37 -0.34 -16.11 -4.75
CA SER A 37 -0.82 -15.71 -3.42
C SER A 37 -0.92 -14.18 -3.34
N VAL A 38 -2.12 -13.64 -3.54
CA VAL A 38 -2.37 -12.19 -3.50
C VAL A 38 -2.47 -11.72 -2.04
N GLY A 39 -1.71 -10.70 -1.68
CA GLY A 39 -1.57 -10.19 -0.32
C GLY A 39 -0.38 -10.83 0.38
N PRO A 40 -0.52 -11.97 1.07
CA PRO A 40 0.60 -12.58 1.80
C PRO A 40 1.82 -12.85 0.94
N GLY A 41 1.63 -13.42 -0.24
CA GLY A 41 2.71 -13.79 -1.14
C GLY A 41 3.56 -12.63 -1.64
N VAL A 42 2.93 -11.48 -1.90
CA VAL A 42 3.66 -10.25 -2.28
C VAL A 42 4.59 -9.81 -1.15
N ILE A 43 4.10 -9.87 0.09
CA ILE A 43 4.88 -9.43 1.26
C ILE A 43 5.93 -10.47 1.65
N GLU A 44 5.66 -11.75 1.46
CA GLU A 44 6.67 -12.80 1.61
C GLU A 44 7.83 -12.65 0.61
N ALA A 45 7.52 -12.35 -0.66
CA ALA A 45 8.54 -12.04 -1.67
C ALA A 45 9.35 -10.80 -1.28
N PHE A 46 8.68 -9.72 -0.84
CA PHE A 46 9.36 -8.52 -0.35
C PHE A 46 10.34 -8.83 0.79
N TYR A 47 9.91 -9.57 1.81
CA TYR A 47 10.81 -9.92 2.92
C TYR A 47 11.91 -10.92 2.53
N ALA A 48 11.66 -11.79 1.55
CA ALA A 48 12.71 -12.63 0.99
C ALA A 48 13.82 -11.79 0.32
N GLY A 49 13.43 -10.71 -0.37
CA GLY A 49 14.37 -9.75 -0.93
C GLY A 49 15.21 -9.03 0.13
N LEU A 50 14.64 -8.74 1.29
CA LEU A 50 15.35 -8.06 2.38
C LEU A 50 16.29 -8.97 3.20
N GLN A 51 16.23 -10.27 3.02
CA GLN A 51 17.13 -11.18 3.76
C GLN A 51 18.60 -10.86 3.51
N GLY A 52 19.36 -10.66 4.59
CA GLY A 52 20.79 -10.35 4.53
C GLY A 52 21.10 -8.91 4.05
N VAL A 53 20.12 -8.02 3.98
CA VAL A 53 20.33 -6.60 3.69
C VAL A 53 20.56 -5.86 5.00
N ASP A 54 21.70 -5.18 5.11
CA ASP A 54 21.95 -4.25 6.20
C ASP A 54 21.17 -2.95 5.96
N LEU A 55 20.00 -2.84 6.57
CA LEU A 55 19.13 -1.68 6.43
C LEU A 55 19.67 -0.42 7.10
N GLU A 56 20.69 -0.50 7.98
CA GLU A 56 21.28 0.69 8.60
C GLU A 56 22.03 1.58 7.58
N ARG A 57 22.33 1.03 6.42
CA ARG A 57 23.00 1.73 5.33
C ARG A 57 22.09 2.57 4.43
N PHE A 58 20.77 2.59 4.73
CA PHE A 58 19.77 3.21 3.86
C PHE A 58 18.84 4.14 4.65
N ASP A 59 18.51 5.28 4.07
CA ASP A 59 17.52 6.21 4.62
C ASP A 59 16.10 5.90 4.11
N TYR A 60 16.02 5.28 2.94
CA TYR A 60 14.75 4.99 2.25
C TYR A 60 14.64 3.53 1.85
N LEU A 61 13.41 3.07 1.77
CA LEU A 61 13.05 1.73 1.32
C LEU A 61 11.87 1.82 0.34
N CYS A 62 11.95 1.12 -0.77
CA CYS A 62 10.86 1.05 -1.74
C CYS A 62 10.36 -0.37 -1.92
N LYS A 63 9.05 -0.57 -1.84
CA LYS A 63 8.37 -1.74 -2.37
C LYS A 63 7.78 -1.36 -3.72
N LEU A 64 8.23 -2.02 -4.76
CA LEU A 64 7.86 -1.74 -6.15
C LEU A 64 7.31 -3.00 -6.82
N ASP A 65 6.19 -2.89 -7.54
CA ASP A 65 5.73 -3.94 -8.45
C ASP A 65 6.47 -3.84 -9.79
N MET A 66 6.60 -4.96 -10.49
CA MET A 66 7.40 -5.02 -11.73
C MET A 66 6.58 -4.69 -12.98
N ASP A 67 5.29 -4.40 -12.85
CA ASP A 67 4.40 -4.02 -13.94
C ASP A 67 4.12 -2.51 -14.00
N LEU A 68 5.13 -1.72 -13.64
CA LEU A 68 5.09 -0.26 -13.65
C LEU A 68 6.12 0.29 -14.62
N ASP A 69 5.71 1.31 -15.38
CA ASP A 69 6.63 2.17 -16.13
C ASP A 69 6.71 3.52 -15.40
N LEU A 70 7.89 3.80 -14.84
CA LEU A 70 8.13 4.97 -14.01
C LEU A 70 8.71 6.10 -14.84
N PRO A 71 8.30 7.37 -14.61
CA PRO A 71 8.91 8.49 -15.28
C PRO A 71 10.37 8.66 -14.84
N PRO A 72 11.22 9.29 -15.69
CA PRO A 72 12.56 9.66 -15.30
C PRO A 72 12.59 10.45 -13.99
N ARG A 73 13.58 10.19 -13.13
CA ARG A 73 13.77 10.89 -11.84
C ARG A 73 12.61 10.69 -10.84
N TYR A 74 11.78 9.65 -11.00
CA TYR A 74 10.65 9.35 -10.11
C TYR A 74 11.07 9.30 -8.64
N PHE A 75 12.08 8.51 -8.30
CA PHE A 75 12.57 8.38 -6.92
C PHE A 75 13.17 9.67 -6.39
N GLU A 76 13.89 10.42 -7.22
CA GLU A 76 14.42 11.74 -6.84
C GLU A 76 13.29 12.70 -6.44
N GLY A 77 12.20 12.72 -7.21
CA GLY A 77 11.04 13.54 -6.89
C GLY A 77 10.36 13.12 -5.57
N LEU A 78 10.27 11.81 -5.28
CA LEU A 78 9.75 11.31 -4.01
C LEU A 78 10.67 11.66 -2.83
N MET A 79 12.00 11.55 -3.00
CA MET A 79 12.98 11.95 -1.98
C MET A 79 12.89 13.43 -1.66
N ARG A 80 12.85 14.31 -2.67
CA ARG A 80 12.67 15.77 -2.47
C ARG A 80 11.42 16.09 -1.64
N ARG A 81 10.31 15.38 -1.89
CA ARG A 81 9.09 15.55 -1.09
C ARG A 81 9.30 15.14 0.36
N MET A 82 9.98 14.03 0.60
CA MET A 82 10.30 13.59 1.97
C MET A 82 11.25 14.55 2.68
N GLU A 83 12.23 15.10 1.97
CA GLU A 83 13.16 16.10 2.52
C GLU A 83 12.42 17.40 2.90
N ALA A 84 11.48 17.85 2.06
CA ALA A 84 10.65 19.03 2.33
C ALA A 84 9.66 18.83 3.48
N GLU A 85 9.16 17.59 3.71
CA GLU A 85 8.22 17.26 4.78
C GLU A 85 8.76 16.09 5.63
N PRO A 86 9.44 16.37 6.72
CA PRO A 86 10.06 15.34 7.58
C PRO A 86 9.07 14.36 8.20
N ARG A 87 7.80 14.73 8.37
CA ARG A 87 6.73 13.84 8.82
C ARG A 87 6.24 12.90 7.72
N LEU A 88 6.63 13.11 6.47
CA LEU A 88 6.23 12.23 5.38
C LEU A 88 6.98 10.90 5.50
N GLY A 89 6.32 9.91 6.08
CA GLY A 89 6.86 8.58 6.33
C GLY A 89 6.72 7.65 5.13
N SER A 90 5.66 7.83 4.32
CA SER A 90 5.44 7.03 3.11
C SER A 90 4.81 7.88 2.01
N THR A 91 5.28 7.71 0.77
CA THR A 91 4.74 8.43 -0.39
C THR A 91 4.76 7.60 -1.67
N SER A 92 3.97 8.01 -2.66
CA SER A 92 3.98 7.48 -4.03
C SER A 92 3.46 8.54 -5.00
N GLY A 93 3.77 8.40 -6.28
CA GLY A 93 3.02 9.06 -7.35
C GLY A 93 1.64 8.44 -7.56
N LYS A 94 0.94 8.89 -8.60
CA LYS A 94 -0.37 8.34 -9.01
C LYS A 94 -0.22 7.39 -10.20
N PRO A 95 -0.94 6.27 -10.19
CA PRO A 95 -0.99 5.32 -11.30
C PRO A 95 -1.95 5.81 -12.37
N TYR A 96 -1.53 5.65 -13.58
CA TYR A 96 -2.31 5.86 -14.80
C TYR A 96 -2.27 4.56 -15.62
N PHE A 97 -3.24 4.36 -16.50
CA PHE A 97 -3.28 3.23 -17.42
C PHE A 97 -3.85 3.66 -18.77
N HIS A 98 -3.47 2.94 -19.83
CA HIS A 98 -4.08 3.13 -21.13
C HIS A 98 -5.41 2.39 -21.23
N HIS A 99 -6.47 3.11 -21.56
CA HIS A 99 -7.78 2.49 -21.78
C HIS A 99 -7.71 1.51 -22.97
N PRO A 100 -8.11 0.24 -22.80
CA PRO A 100 -7.84 -0.82 -23.81
C PRO A 100 -8.43 -0.54 -25.18
N ARG A 101 -9.56 0.19 -25.27
CA ARG A 101 -10.25 0.48 -26.53
C ARG A 101 -9.85 1.81 -27.17
N THR A 102 -9.52 2.82 -26.37
CA THR A 102 -9.33 4.19 -26.87
C THR A 102 -7.89 4.65 -26.82
N GLY A 103 -6.99 3.90 -26.17
CA GLY A 103 -5.60 4.28 -25.93
C GLY A 103 -5.41 5.49 -25.00
N ARG A 104 -6.51 6.13 -24.55
CA ARG A 104 -6.41 7.32 -23.67
C ARG A 104 -5.78 6.96 -22.35
N LEU A 105 -4.89 7.82 -21.89
CA LEU A 105 -4.31 7.73 -20.55
C LEU A 105 -5.35 8.17 -19.51
N LEU A 106 -5.68 7.30 -18.58
CA LEU A 106 -6.67 7.52 -17.54
C LEU A 106 -6.07 7.28 -16.17
N PRO A 107 -6.42 8.09 -15.15
CA PRO A 107 -5.98 7.84 -13.78
C PRO A 107 -6.70 6.62 -13.20
N GLU A 108 -5.97 5.81 -12.44
CA GLU A 108 -6.60 4.83 -11.57
C GLU A 108 -7.16 5.52 -10.32
N VAL A 109 -8.35 5.09 -9.90
CA VAL A 109 -9.05 5.71 -8.76
C VAL A 109 -8.39 5.31 -7.45
N CYS A 110 -7.62 6.21 -6.87
CA CYS A 110 -7.00 6.07 -5.56
C CYS A 110 -7.08 7.39 -4.78
N GLY A 111 -7.23 7.31 -3.47
CA GLY A 111 -7.25 8.51 -2.62
C GLY A 111 -5.84 9.08 -2.41
N ASP A 112 -5.77 10.39 -2.21
CA ASP A 112 -4.49 11.07 -1.91
C ASP A 112 -3.99 10.72 -0.51
N GLU A 113 -4.89 10.27 0.34
CA GLU A 113 -4.66 9.91 1.73
C GLU A 113 -4.00 8.55 1.94
N MET A 114 -3.61 7.87 0.88
CA MET A 114 -2.99 6.54 0.95
C MET A 114 -1.82 6.47 -0.03
N THR A 115 -0.76 5.77 0.35
CA THR A 115 0.29 5.36 -0.59
C THR A 115 -0.11 4.07 -1.29
N LEU A 116 0.26 3.94 -2.55
CA LEU A 116 -0.17 2.83 -3.39
C LEU A 116 0.66 1.57 -3.15
N GLY A 117 -0.01 0.44 -3.03
CA GLY A 117 0.66 -0.85 -2.85
C GLY A 117 1.65 -1.20 -3.95
N ALA A 118 1.42 -0.74 -5.18
CA ALA A 118 2.29 -0.99 -6.33
C ALA A 118 3.63 -0.25 -6.24
N SER A 119 3.64 0.99 -5.67
CA SER A 119 4.85 1.80 -5.50
C SER A 119 4.82 2.48 -4.14
N LYS A 120 5.36 1.82 -3.12
CA LYS A 120 5.47 2.38 -1.77
C LYS A 120 6.89 2.80 -1.46
N PHE A 121 7.12 4.09 -1.37
CA PHE A 121 8.40 4.67 -0.99
C PHE A 121 8.35 5.14 0.46
N TYR A 122 9.23 4.61 1.29
CA TYR A 122 9.26 4.82 2.73
C TYR A 122 10.52 5.56 3.18
N ARG A 123 10.35 6.45 4.15
CA ARG A 123 11.42 6.76 5.09
C ARG A 123 11.64 5.54 5.98
N LEU A 124 12.87 5.04 6.06
CA LEU A 124 13.16 3.78 6.76
C LEU A 124 12.78 3.85 8.25
N ALA A 125 12.96 4.99 8.90
CA ALA A 125 12.51 5.18 10.28
C ALA A 125 11.01 4.88 10.45
N CYS A 126 10.16 5.45 9.58
CA CYS A 126 8.72 5.17 9.58
C CYS A 126 8.43 3.68 9.37
N PHE A 127 9.10 3.04 8.40
CA PHE A 127 8.90 1.62 8.10
C PHE A 127 9.22 0.72 9.32
N ARG A 128 10.28 1.05 10.07
CA ARG A 128 10.65 0.35 11.30
C ARG A 128 9.62 0.56 12.42
N GLU A 129 9.21 1.80 12.64
CA GLU A 129 8.26 2.14 13.71
C GLU A 129 6.88 1.52 13.50
N ILE A 130 6.41 1.43 12.26
CA ILE A 130 5.16 0.71 11.95
C ILE A 130 5.31 -0.82 12.07
N GLY A 131 6.51 -1.34 12.29
CA GLY A 131 6.79 -2.77 12.36
C GLY A 131 6.75 -3.48 10.99
N GLY A 132 6.91 -2.72 9.90
CA GLY A 132 6.89 -3.23 8.53
C GLY A 132 5.49 -3.63 8.03
N PHE A 133 5.47 -4.47 6.99
CA PHE A 133 4.23 -4.93 6.36
C PHE A 133 3.65 -6.18 7.03
N VAL A 134 2.34 -6.18 7.21
CA VAL A 134 1.60 -7.37 7.67
C VAL A 134 1.46 -8.37 6.51
N ARG A 135 1.77 -9.66 6.76
CA ARG A 135 1.68 -10.72 5.74
C ARG A 135 0.24 -11.18 5.51
N GLN A 136 -0.63 -10.24 5.13
CA GLN A 136 -2.04 -10.51 4.87
C GLN A 136 -2.59 -9.51 3.85
N VAL A 137 -3.79 -9.76 3.34
CA VAL A 137 -4.53 -8.77 2.52
C VAL A 137 -4.73 -7.47 3.32
N MET A 138 -4.85 -6.34 2.65
CA MET A 138 -4.92 -4.99 3.25
C MET A 138 -3.64 -4.53 3.96
N TRP A 139 -2.50 -5.19 3.75
CA TRP A 139 -1.21 -4.74 4.27
C TRP A 139 -0.92 -3.27 3.90
N ASP A 140 -1.29 -2.88 2.67
CA ASP A 140 -1.11 -1.53 2.10
C ASP A 140 -2.07 -0.47 2.67
N GLY A 141 -3.09 -0.90 3.40
CA GLY A 141 -3.96 -0.02 4.17
C GLY A 141 -3.58 0.03 5.65
N ILE A 142 -3.20 -1.11 6.21
CA ILE A 142 -2.78 -1.22 7.61
C ILE A 142 -1.55 -0.35 7.86
N ASP A 143 -0.55 -0.42 7.00
CA ASP A 143 0.68 0.37 7.12
C ASP A 143 0.42 1.88 7.10
N CYS A 144 -0.40 2.39 6.17
CA CYS A 144 -0.75 3.80 6.11
C CYS A 144 -1.50 4.28 7.36
N HIS A 145 -2.41 3.47 7.88
CA HIS A 145 -3.12 3.81 9.11
C HIS A 145 -2.23 3.71 10.35
N ARG A 146 -1.29 2.73 10.39
CA ARG A 146 -0.29 2.66 11.46
C ARG A 146 0.65 3.87 11.44
N ALA A 147 1.13 4.25 10.27
CA ALA A 147 1.94 5.46 10.12
C ALA A 147 1.24 6.68 10.71
N ARG A 148 -0.04 6.91 10.36
CA ARG A 148 -0.83 8.01 10.93
C ARG A 148 -1.05 7.90 12.43
N MET A 149 -1.27 6.71 12.95
CA MET A 149 -1.43 6.48 14.38
C MET A 149 -0.19 6.95 15.16
N LEU A 150 1.00 6.76 14.58
CA LEU A 150 2.28 7.20 15.13
C LEU A 150 2.63 8.66 14.79
N GLY A 151 1.80 9.35 14.04
CA GLY A 151 1.98 10.76 13.67
C GLY A 151 2.68 11.01 12.35
N TRP A 152 3.12 9.96 11.65
CA TRP A 152 3.64 10.07 10.29
C TRP A 152 2.54 10.43 9.28
N LEU A 153 2.93 11.05 8.18
CA LEU A 153 2.07 11.24 7.01
C LEU A 153 2.30 10.08 6.02
N ALA A 154 1.22 9.64 5.38
CA ALA A 154 1.25 8.65 4.31
C ALA A 154 0.35 9.13 3.18
N GLU A 155 0.92 9.54 2.05
CA GLU A 155 0.22 10.28 1.00
C GLU A 155 0.70 9.87 -0.38
N SER A 156 -0.20 9.88 -1.36
CA SER A 156 0.14 9.86 -2.78
C SER A 156 -0.13 11.21 -3.41
N VAL A 157 0.67 11.57 -4.42
CA VAL A 157 0.59 12.87 -5.08
C VAL A 157 0.31 12.73 -6.56
N ASP A 158 -0.61 13.53 -7.07
CA ASP A 158 -0.88 13.65 -8.49
C ASP A 158 -0.06 14.83 -9.08
N ASP A 159 1.25 14.61 -9.15
CA ASP A 159 2.21 15.49 -9.83
C ASP A 159 2.55 14.84 -11.17
N GLU A 160 2.50 15.61 -12.25
CA GLU A 160 2.75 15.11 -13.61
C GLU A 160 4.11 14.42 -13.74
N ALA A 161 5.15 14.94 -13.07
CA ALA A 161 6.48 14.35 -13.03
C ALA A 161 6.57 13.05 -12.24
N LEU A 162 5.55 12.71 -11.45
CA LEU A 162 5.48 11.53 -10.61
C LEU A 162 4.35 10.57 -11.00
N ARG A 163 3.61 10.86 -12.07
CA ARG A 163 2.63 9.91 -12.63
C ARG A 163 3.37 8.74 -13.25
N PHE A 164 2.94 7.54 -12.97
CA PHE A 164 3.52 6.33 -13.55
C PHE A 164 2.46 5.51 -14.28
N LEU A 165 2.89 4.77 -15.29
CA LEU A 165 2.02 3.89 -16.04
C LEU A 165 1.95 2.54 -15.37
N HIS A 166 0.72 2.07 -15.08
CA HIS A 166 0.44 0.73 -14.62
C HIS A 166 0.12 -0.15 -15.83
N LEU A 167 1.00 -1.07 -16.16
CA LEU A 167 0.88 -1.91 -17.36
C LEU A 167 -0.29 -2.89 -17.27
N ARG A 168 -0.72 -3.21 -16.06
CA ARG A 168 -1.91 -4.02 -15.76
C ARG A 168 -2.79 -3.32 -14.74
N PRO A 169 -4.04 -2.94 -15.07
CA PRO A 169 -4.93 -2.22 -14.15
C PRO A 169 -5.11 -2.94 -12.81
N MET A 170 -5.19 -2.14 -11.72
CA MET A 170 -5.35 -2.65 -10.36
C MET A 170 -6.60 -3.53 -10.20
N GLY A 171 -6.49 -4.56 -9.37
CA GLY A 171 -7.61 -5.42 -8.99
C GLY A 171 -7.97 -6.49 -10.00
N SER A 172 -7.15 -6.71 -11.04
CA SER A 172 -7.31 -7.83 -11.94
C SER A 172 -7.15 -9.16 -11.18
N SER A 173 -8.26 -9.80 -10.86
CA SER A 173 -8.26 -11.13 -10.24
C SER A 173 -8.32 -12.19 -11.32
N GLN A 174 -7.37 -13.15 -11.33
CA GLN A 174 -7.41 -14.29 -12.23
C GLN A 174 -8.65 -15.19 -12.04
N LYS A 175 -9.26 -15.16 -10.83
CA LYS A 175 -10.44 -15.94 -10.46
C LYS A 175 -11.76 -15.17 -10.59
N GLY A 176 -11.76 -14.03 -11.27
CA GLY A 176 -12.95 -13.23 -11.53
C GLY A 176 -13.28 -12.20 -10.42
N ILE A 177 -14.21 -11.29 -10.74
CA ILE A 177 -14.58 -10.13 -9.93
C ILE A 177 -15.11 -10.54 -8.55
N TRP A 178 -15.94 -11.58 -8.50
CA TRP A 178 -16.52 -12.07 -7.24
C TRP A 178 -15.45 -12.43 -6.22
N HIS A 179 -14.51 -13.28 -6.58
CA HIS A 179 -13.44 -13.71 -5.68
C HIS A 179 -12.58 -12.53 -5.21
N GLY A 180 -12.27 -11.59 -6.10
CA GLY A 180 -11.55 -10.36 -5.73
C GLY A 180 -12.31 -9.51 -4.70
N ARG A 181 -13.62 -9.36 -4.88
CA ARG A 181 -14.49 -8.58 -3.97
C ARG A 181 -14.73 -9.28 -2.63
N VAL A 182 -14.93 -10.58 -2.62
CA VAL A 182 -15.02 -11.39 -1.38
C VAL A 182 -13.71 -11.28 -0.59
N ARG A 183 -12.56 -11.40 -1.25
CA ARG A 183 -11.25 -11.20 -0.62
C ARG A 183 -11.09 -9.79 -0.06
N ALA A 184 -11.54 -8.76 -0.77
CA ALA A 184 -11.54 -7.39 -0.26
C ALA A 184 -12.42 -7.27 1.00
N GLY A 185 -13.58 -7.95 1.03
CA GLY A 185 -14.46 -8.03 2.21
C GLY A 185 -13.77 -8.67 3.41
N PHE A 186 -13.13 -9.81 3.20
CA PHE A 186 -12.31 -10.46 4.23
C PHE A 186 -11.20 -9.53 4.73
N GLY A 187 -10.48 -8.85 3.83
CA GLY A 187 -9.40 -7.95 4.22
C GLY A 187 -9.87 -6.79 5.09
N GLN A 188 -11.05 -6.22 4.81
CA GLN A 188 -11.65 -5.18 5.66
C GLN A 188 -12.04 -5.73 7.03
N TYR A 189 -12.60 -6.94 7.10
CA TYR A 189 -12.86 -7.61 8.35
C TYR A 189 -11.57 -7.88 9.14
N PHE A 190 -10.55 -8.42 8.47
CA PHE A 190 -9.23 -8.66 9.05
C PHE A 190 -8.64 -7.38 9.65
N MET A 191 -8.61 -6.30 8.91
CA MET A 191 -8.09 -5.00 9.37
C MET A 191 -8.86 -4.44 10.57
N GLY A 192 -10.10 -4.89 10.82
CA GLY A 192 -10.94 -4.43 11.93
C GLY A 192 -11.82 -3.24 11.58
N THR A 193 -12.10 -3.03 10.30
CA THR A 193 -13.04 -2.01 9.81
C THR A 193 -14.39 -2.10 10.51
N SER A 194 -14.95 -0.94 10.87
CA SER A 194 -16.29 -0.84 11.47
C SER A 194 -17.36 -1.39 10.50
N PRO A 195 -18.28 -2.27 10.94
CA PRO A 195 -19.36 -2.77 10.10
C PRO A 195 -20.20 -1.65 9.48
N ALA A 196 -20.60 -0.65 10.28
CA ALA A 196 -21.38 0.48 9.80
C ALA A 196 -20.66 1.27 8.69
N TYR A 197 -19.37 1.57 8.90
CA TYR A 197 -18.55 2.23 7.87
C TYR A 197 -18.49 1.37 6.60
N TYR A 198 -18.30 0.06 6.73
CA TYR A 198 -18.15 -0.81 5.57
C TYR A 198 -19.44 -0.95 4.76
N VAL A 199 -20.59 -1.00 5.44
CA VAL A 199 -21.90 -0.97 4.76
C VAL A 199 -22.08 0.31 3.95
N VAL A 200 -21.75 1.48 4.50
CA VAL A 200 -21.81 2.75 3.77
C VAL A 200 -20.86 2.75 2.56
N VAL A 201 -19.63 2.24 2.73
CA VAL A 201 -18.67 2.11 1.62
C VAL A 201 -19.18 1.16 0.55
N ALA A 202 -19.78 0.03 0.92
CA ALA A 202 -20.37 -0.91 -0.04
C ALA A 202 -21.56 -0.28 -0.76
N ALA A 203 -22.43 0.44 -0.04
CA ALA A 203 -23.55 1.16 -0.63
C ALA A 203 -23.11 2.22 -1.63
N SER A 204 -22.07 2.99 -1.34
CA SER A 204 -21.52 3.99 -2.27
C SER A 204 -20.93 3.38 -3.57
N ARG A 205 -20.72 2.08 -3.61
CA ARG A 205 -20.21 1.35 -4.78
C ARG A 205 -21.28 0.61 -5.57
N LEU A 206 -22.53 0.63 -5.12
CA LEU A 206 -23.67 -0.04 -5.79
C LEU A 206 -23.81 0.32 -7.29
N PRO A 207 -23.63 1.59 -7.72
CA PRO A 207 -23.74 1.94 -9.14
C PRO A 207 -22.50 1.57 -9.97
N ARG A 208 -21.41 1.12 -9.36
CA ARG A 208 -20.18 0.77 -10.11
C ARG A 208 -20.35 -0.56 -10.83
N HIS A 209 -19.82 -0.64 -12.04
CA HIS A 209 -19.94 -1.85 -12.86
C HIS A 209 -19.11 -3.03 -12.32
N PRO A 210 -19.67 -4.26 -12.30
CA PRO A 210 -21.08 -4.62 -12.48
C PRO A 210 -21.91 -4.16 -11.26
N PRO A 211 -23.04 -3.44 -11.49
CA PRO A 211 -23.84 -2.86 -10.42
C PRO A 211 -24.33 -3.96 -9.45
N LEU A 212 -24.47 -3.60 -8.17
CA LEU A 212 -24.86 -4.49 -7.07
C LEU A 212 -23.88 -5.64 -6.78
N TYR A 213 -23.47 -6.38 -7.80
CA TYR A 213 -22.69 -7.61 -7.68
C TYR A 213 -21.39 -7.45 -6.87
N GLY A 214 -20.62 -6.40 -7.15
CA GLY A 214 -19.38 -6.12 -6.44
C GLY A 214 -19.61 -5.79 -4.96
N SER A 215 -20.64 -5.01 -4.66
CA SER A 215 -20.99 -4.62 -3.29
C SER A 215 -21.50 -5.78 -2.47
N VAL A 216 -22.36 -6.64 -3.04
CA VAL A 216 -22.85 -7.87 -2.39
C VAL A 216 -21.68 -8.80 -2.07
N ALA A 217 -20.77 -9.02 -3.02
CA ALA A 217 -19.59 -9.85 -2.80
C ALA A 217 -18.68 -9.31 -1.68
N MET A 218 -18.50 -7.97 -1.62
CA MET A 218 -17.76 -7.31 -0.55
C MET A 218 -18.41 -7.55 0.82
N LEU A 219 -19.71 -7.31 0.96
CA LEU A 219 -20.46 -7.54 2.20
C LEU A 219 -20.44 -9.00 2.60
N TRP A 220 -20.65 -9.90 1.64
CA TRP A 220 -20.54 -11.34 1.88
C TRP A 220 -19.17 -11.71 2.44
N GLY A 221 -18.08 -11.25 1.82
CA GLY A 221 -16.72 -11.52 2.29
C GLY A 221 -16.48 -11.04 3.72
N TYR A 222 -17.00 -9.86 4.08
CA TYR A 222 -16.89 -9.29 5.41
C TYR A 222 -17.69 -10.07 6.45
N PHE A 223 -19.01 -10.21 6.25
CA PHE A 223 -19.91 -10.79 7.25
C PHE A 223 -19.75 -12.31 7.38
N SER A 224 -19.48 -13.03 6.29
CA SER A 224 -19.16 -14.45 6.37
C SER A 224 -17.85 -14.72 7.12
N SER A 225 -16.87 -13.82 7.01
CA SER A 225 -15.64 -13.92 7.82
C SER A 225 -15.92 -13.67 9.30
N ALA A 226 -16.79 -12.70 9.60
CA ALA A 226 -17.24 -12.45 10.98
C ALA A 226 -17.98 -13.65 11.57
N ALA A 227 -18.93 -14.22 10.83
CA ALA A 227 -19.72 -15.38 11.29
C ALA A 227 -18.86 -16.63 11.54
N ARG A 228 -17.77 -16.81 10.79
CA ARG A 228 -16.84 -17.92 10.97
C ARG A 228 -15.77 -17.67 12.03
N GLY A 229 -15.77 -16.50 12.70
CA GLY A 229 -14.72 -16.14 13.64
C GLY A 229 -13.31 -16.08 13.00
N ALA A 230 -13.22 -15.67 11.72
CA ALA A 230 -11.93 -15.62 11.02
C ALA A 230 -10.92 -14.74 11.77
N PRO A 231 -9.60 -14.98 11.63
CA PRO A 231 -8.57 -14.18 12.27
C PRO A 231 -8.72 -12.69 11.96
N ARG A 232 -8.36 -11.85 12.93
CA ARG A 232 -8.29 -10.40 12.82
C ARG A 232 -6.87 -9.92 13.09
N TYR A 233 -6.55 -8.77 12.58
CA TYR A 233 -5.32 -8.07 12.96
C TYR A 233 -5.33 -7.81 14.48
N GLU A 234 -4.37 -8.38 15.20
CA GLU A 234 -4.43 -8.51 16.67
C GLU A 234 -4.19 -7.19 17.43
N ASP A 235 -3.64 -6.16 16.76
CA ASP A 235 -3.40 -4.85 17.35
C ASP A 235 -4.71 -4.14 17.74
N GLY A 236 -5.05 -4.18 19.01
CA GLY A 236 -6.27 -3.58 19.55
C GLY A 236 -6.27 -2.05 19.51
N GLU A 237 -5.09 -1.42 19.66
CA GLU A 237 -4.94 0.04 19.59
C GLU A 237 -5.16 0.52 18.16
N PHE A 238 -4.54 -0.13 17.20
CA PHE A 238 -4.76 0.13 15.78
C PHE A 238 -6.25 0.03 15.42
N ARG A 239 -6.95 -1.02 15.87
CA ARG A 239 -8.38 -1.18 15.56
C ARG A 239 -9.24 -0.08 16.17
N ARG A 240 -8.92 0.40 17.38
CA ARG A 240 -9.60 1.56 18.00
C ARG A 240 -9.35 2.83 17.19
N PHE A 241 -8.10 3.09 16.83
CA PHE A 241 -7.70 4.22 15.99
C PHE A 241 -8.43 4.20 14.63
N LEU A 242 -8.41 3.06 13.94
CA LEU A 242 -9.07 2.88 12.65
C LEU A 242 -10.56 3.17 12.73
N ARG A 243 -11.27 2.64 13.74
CA ARG A 243 -12.70 2.88 13.93
C ARG A 243 -13.01 4.33 14.23
N ARG A 244 -12.19 5.00 15.04
CA ARG A 244 -12.31 6.44 15.30
C ARG A 244 -12.20 7.25 14.00
N TYR A 245 -11.18 6.98 13.19
CA TYR A 245 -11.03 7.58 11.87
C TYR A 245 -12.27 7.35 11.00
N GLN A 246 -12.75 6.11 10.93
CA GLN A 246 -13.89 5.74 10.10
C GLN A 246 -15.19 6.43 10.53
N HIS A 247 -15.46 6.52 11.83
CA HIS A 247 -16.61 7.25 12.35
C HIS A 247 -16.50 8.76 12.06
N LEU A 248 -15.30 9.33 12.17
CA LEU A 248 -15.07 10.73 11.78
C LEU A 248 -15.29 10.90 10.28
N ALA A 249 -14.79 9.98 9.46
CA ALA A 249 -14.95 10.04 8.01
C ALA A 249 -16.42 9.92 7.53
N LEU A 250 -17.28 9.21 8.27
CA LEU A 250 -18.72 9.19 8.02
C LEU A 250 -19.39 10.55 8.29
N ARG A 251 -18.86 11.33 9.24
CA ARG A 251 -19.44 12.62 9.64
C ARG A 251 -18.97 13.77 8.77
N VAL A 252 -17.67 13.83 8.45
CA VAL A 252 -17.05 14.99 7.79
C VAL A 252 -16.44 14.68 6.43
N GLY A 253 -16.52 13.44 5.96
CA GLY A 253 -15.84 12.97 4.76
C GLY A 253 -14.38 12.57 5.01
N LYS A 254 -13.82 11.76 4.10
CA LYS A 254 -12.49 11.15 4.27
C LYS A 254 -11.35 12.18 4.33
N ARG A 255 -11.34 13.14 3.40
CA ARG A 255 -10.27 14.16 3.33
C ARG A 255 -10.18 14.96 4.63
N GLU A 256 -11.31 15.45 5.11
CA GLU A 256 -11.36 16.24 6.33
C GLU A 256 -11.01 15.40 7.57
N ALA A 257 -11.47 14.16 7.64
CA ALA A 257 -11.12 13.24 8.73
C ALA A 257 -9.60 13.00 8.80
N ILE A 258 -8.95 12.77 7.65
CA ILE A 258 -7.48 12.61 7.58
C ILE A 258 -6.77 13.89 7.99
N ARG A 259 -7.22 15.05 7.50
CA ARG A 259 -6.62 16.33 7.86
C ARG A 259 -6.64 16.54 9.38
N ARG A 260 -7.79 16.31 10.03
CA ARG A 260 -7.94 16.44 11.49
C ARG A 260 -7.05 15.47 12.25
N ILE A 261 -6.99 14.22 11.83
CA ILE A 261 -6.12 13.22 12.46
C ILE A 261 -4.64 13.57 12.28
N ASN A 262 -4.22 13.98 11.08
CA ASN A 262 -2.84 14.41 10.85
C ASN A 262 -2.45 15.61 11.71
N GLN A 263 -3.36 16.58 11.93
CA GLN A 263 -3.14 17.71 12.81
C GLN A 263 -3.04 17.26 14.29
N GLU A 264 -3.97 16.45 14.75
CA GLU A 264 -3.97 15.93 16.13
C GLU A 264 -2.70 15.12 16.43
N ARG A 265 -2.23 14.31 15.48
CA ARG A 265 -1.05 13.47 15.66
C ARG A 265 0.28 14.16 15.40
N ALA A 266 0.28 15.44 15.02
CA ALA A 266 1.51 16.21 14.85
C ALA A 266 2.35 16.25 16.14
N ALA A 267 1.73 16.58 17.27
CA ALA A 267 2.41 16.61 18.56
C ALA A 267 2.98 15.24 18.98
N THR A 268 2.31 14.15 18.63
CA THR A 268 2.82 12.78 18.89
C THR A 268 4.12 12.55 18.14
N TRP A 269 4.17 12.94 16.87
CA TRP A 269 5.36 12.81 16.05
C TRP A 269 6.50 13.71 16.54
N GLU A 270 6.21 14.96 16.88
CA GLU A 270 7.19 15.91 17.41
C GLU A 270 7.79 15.44 18.72
N ALA A 271 6.98 14.87 19.62
CA ALA A 271 7.45 14.31 20.88
C ALA A 271 8.42 13.13 20.65
N ALA A 272 8.19 12.32 19.63
CA ALA A 272 9.04 11.18 19.30
C ALA A 272 10.33 11.56 18.54
N HIS A 273 10.30 12.63 17.73
CA HIS A 273 11.38 12.94 16.76
C HIS A 273 11.98 14.35 16.92
N GLY A 274 11.36 15.23 17.72
CA GLY A 274 11.81 16.63 17.88
C GLY A 274 13.19 16.80 18.54
N GLY A 275 13.62 15.82 19.32
CA GLY A 275 14.94 15.83 19.98
C GLY A 275 16.11 15.65 18.99
N THR A 276 15.91 14.85 17.95
CA THR A 276 16.93 14.54 16.92
C THR A 276 17.23 15.74 16.01
N ARG A 277 16.28 16.64 15.80
CA ARG A 277 16.47 17.86 15.01
C ARG A 277 17.33 18.92 15.70
N ARG A 278 17.22 19.05 17.02
CA ARG A 278 18.05 20.01 17.78
C ARG A 278 19.53 19.60 17.79
N ALA A 279 19.82 18.31 17.73
CA ALA A 279 21.18 17.78 17.68
C ALA A 279 21.84 17.87 16.28
N ALA A 280 21.05 17.93 15.20
CA ALA A 280 21.58 18.04 13.82
C ALA A 280 21.75 19.51 13.34
N SER A 281 21.21 20.48 14.10
CA SER A 281 21.31 21.92 13.79
C SER A 281 22.24 22.70 14.71
N GLY A 282 22.98 22.05 15.60
CA GLY A 282 24.05 22.56 16.45
C GLY A 282 25.40 21.95 16.05
#